data_58863c444be4fce8125a22cee5397f7b
#
_entry.id   58863c444be4fce8125a22cee5397f7b
#
_cell.length_a   1.000
_cell.length_b   1.000
_cell.length_c   1.000
_cell.angle_alpha   90.00
_cell.angle_beta   90.00
_cell.angle_gamma   90.00
#
_symmetry.space_group_name_H-M   'P 1'
#
loop_
_entity.id
_entity.type
_entity.pdbx_description
1 polymer ?
#
loop_
_entity_poly.entity_id
_entity_poly.type
_entity_poly.pdbx_seq_one_letter_code
_entity_poly.pdbx_strand_id
1 'polypeptide(L)'
;MCGIVGYTGTLQAKGVLLEGLKRLEYRGYDSAGIAVEDGQGINVVKRLGKVSGLADAIQDDMCQGTCGIGHTRWATHGAPSERNAHPHTDCTNQIAVVHNGIIENFAELREELIAKGHTFTSDTDTECIAHLVEENYHGDLFEAVRVVSNSLSGAYGLAVMHHDHPGEIVVTRKDSPIVLGVGENGSYLGSDIIALIDATRDVVILEDNQLAVMHSDHIDYFDADGNPVTPEITHVDWDIDVAEKGGYPDFMLKEIHEQPRVVRDTLAGRMSGHEISIDELTLTRQELNFIDRVYLIGCGTSYHAGLIAKNLIEGWARIPTEVEVASEFRYRNPIVTSTTLVVAVSQSGETADTLAAIRDARIKGAKVFGITNVIGSPVARESDGVIYTKANKEVAVASTKSFIGQVVSLTLLALLLGRSKGKLTLNQTRMLFTELADTADQIEEILQDTSAIEDAAHFFDGRQSTLYIGRGLGEATCYEGALKLKEISYIHAEAYAAGEMKHGPIALLDEGFPIVAVATQSATYDKTVSNLEESKSRGAKIIAIATEGDEAIKKVADHVIYIPKVRDAFMPITASVPLQLLARAVAVARGCDVDQPRNLAKSVTVE
;
A
#
# COMPACT_ATOMS: atom_id res chain seq x y z
N MET A 1 3.08 8.78 -0.38
CA MET A 1 4.47 8.50 -0.81
C MET A 1 4.83 9.34 -2.03
N CYS A 2 6.08 9.73 -2.16
CA CYS A 2 6.57 10.48 -3.32
C CYS A 2 6.92 9.56 -4.50
N GLY A 3 7.02 10.12 -5.71
CA GLY A 3 7.48 9.42 -6.90
C GLY A 3 8.73 10.08 -7.47
N ILE A 4 9.78 9.32 -7.72
CA ILE A 4 10.99 9.76 -8.42
C ILE A 4 11.02 9.17 -9.82
N VAL A 5 11.40 9.98 -10.80
CA VAL A 5 11.73 9.56 -12.17
C VAL A 5 13.03 10.24 -12.58
N GLY A 6 13.92 9.52 -13.27
CA GLY A 6 15.11 10.07 -13.88
C GLY A 6 15.33 9.47 -15.26
N TYR A 7 15.98 10.23 -16.12
CA TYR A 7 16.28 9.85 -17.47
C TYR A 7 17.56 10.50 -17.97
N THR A 8 18.40 9.73 -18.64
CA THR A 8 19.48 10.24 -19.45
C THR A 8 19.60 9.40 -20.73
N GLY A 9 19.65 10.04 -21.90
CA GLY A 9 19.65 9.30 -23.18
C GLY A 9 19.55 10.20 -24.41
N THR A 10 18.80 9.70 -25.41
CA THR A 10 18.69 10.35 -26.73
C THR A 10 17.39 11.14 -26.92
N LEU A 11 16.36 10.89 -26.09
CA LEU A 11 15.07 11.58 -26.15
C LEU A 11 15.08 12.89 -25.34
N GLN A 12 14.10 13.77 -25.59
CA GLN A 12 13.87 14.92 -24.73
C GLN A 12 13.41 14.49 -23.35
N ALA A 13 14.22 14.79 -22.32
CA ALA A 13 13.99 14.34 -20.95
C ALA A 13 12.62 14.75 -20.40
N LYS A 14 12.17 15.99 -20.71
CA LYS A 14 10.85 16.49 -20.24
C LYS A 14 9.69 15.57 -20.55
N GLY A 15 9.65 14.97 -21.76
CA GLY A 15 8.59 14.05 -22.15
C GLY A 15 8.62 12.75 -21.37
N VAL A 16 9.81 12.15 -21.22
CA VAL A 16 10.02 10.91 -20.46
C VAL A 16 9.68 11.12 -18.98
N LEU A 17 10.15 12.22 -18.39
CA LEU A 17 9.89 12.54 -16.98
C LEU A 17 8.40 12.75 -16.71
N LEU A 18 7.70 13.55 -17.52
CA LEU A 18 6.27 13.80 -17.34
C LEU A 18 5.44 12.52 -17.46
N GLU A 19 5.77 11.65 -18.41
CA GLU A 19 5.06 10.37 -18.57
C GLU A 19 5.31 9.44 -17.38
N GLY A 20 6.56 9.30 -16.94
CA GLY A 20 6.90 8.52 -15.75
C GLY A 20 6.23 9.07 -14.48
N LEU A 21 6.22 10.40 -14.30
CA LEU A 21 5.57 11.04 -13.14
C LEU A 21 4.05 10.85 -13.15
N LYS A 22 3.37 10.89 -14.30
CA LYS A 22 1.93 10.56 -14.40
C LYS A 22 1.64 9.16 -13.89
N ARG A 23 2.51 8.20 -14.19
CA ARG A 23 2.37 6.81 -13.72
C ARG A 23 2.60 6.65 -12.22
N LEU A 24 3.39 7.55 -11.62
CA LEU A 24 3.68 7.59 -10.19
C LEU A 24 2.75 8.53 -9.41
N GLU A 25 1.85 9.28 -10.06
CA GLU A 25 0.99 10.27 -9.40
C GLU A 25 0.11 9.67 -8.30
N TYR A 26 -0.27 8.38 -8.40
CA TYR A 26 -0.98 7.67 -7.33
C TYR A 26 -0.20 7.58 -6.00
N ARG A 27 1.12 7.79 -6.05
CA ARG A 27 1.99 7.81 -4.86
C ARG A 27 1.99 9.15 -4.14
N GLY A 28 1.83 10.26 -4.86
CA GLY A 28 1.80 11.62 -4.28
C GLY A 28 1.41 12.63 -5.34
N TYR A 29 0.60 13.61 -4.97
CA TYR A 29 0.01 14.59 -5.87
C TYR A 29 -0.14 15.99 -5.24
N ASP A 30 0.56 16.25 -4.12
CA ASP A 30 0.53 17.56 -3.45
C ASP A 30 1.31 18.61 -4.24
N SER A 31 2.37 18.20 -4.91
CA SER A 31 3.14 19.02 -5.84
C SER A 31 3.97 18.14 -6.78
N ALA A 32 4.36 18.70 -7.92
CA ALA A 32 5.24 18.02 -8.88
C ALA A 32 6.29 19.00 -9.42
N GLY A 33 7.43 18.47 -9.88
CA GLY A 33 8.45 19.26 -10.54
C GLY A 33 9.46 18.41 -11.28
N ILE A 34 10.17 19.05 -12.22
CA ILE A 34 11.28 18.46 -12.96
C ILE A 34 12.49 19.40 -12.96
N ALA A 35 13.68 18.82 -13.06
CA ALA A 35 14.92 19.49 -13.40
C ALA A 35 15.50 18.84 -14.66
N VAL A 36 15.89 19.66 -15.63
CA VAL A 36 16.48 19.19 -16.90
C VAL A 36 17.75 20.00 -17.17
N GLU A 37 18.84 19.31 -17.49
CA GLU A 37 20.11 19.88 -17.90
C GLU A 37 20.09 20.13 -19.41
N ASP A 38 20.33 21.36 -19.87
CA ASP A 38 20.21 21.80 -21.27
C ASP A 38 21.53 22.28 -21.91
N GLY A 39 22.67 22.05 -21.24
CA GLY A 39 24.00 22.48 -21.66
C GLY A 39 24.32 23.96 -21.35
N GLN A 40 23.37 24.72 -20.80
CA GLN A 40 23.57 26.07 -20.29
C GLN A 40 23.37 26.16 -18.77
N GLY A 41 22.72 25.17 -18.19
CA GLY A 41 22.41 25.06 -16.77
C GLY A 41 21.35 24.01 -16.48
N ILE A 42 20.91 23.99 -15.24
CA ILE A 42 19.80 23.13 -14.80
C ILE A 42 18.51 23.96 -14.74
N ASN A 43 17.56 23.64 -15.60
CA ASN A 43 16.24 24.25 -15.64
C ASN A 43 15.27 23.53 -14.72
N VAL A 44 14.74 24.20 -13.70
CA VAL A 44 13.80 23.65 -12.73
C VAL A 44 12.42 24.26 -12.89
N VAL A 45 11.39 23.41 -13.04
CA VAL A 45 9.98 23.82 -13.07
C VAL A 45 9.22 23.04 -12.00
N LYS A 46 8.47 23.76 -11.15
CA LYS A 46 7.70 23.20 -10.04
C LYS A 46 6.27 23.72 -10.07
N ARG A 47 5.30 22.89 -9.65
CA ARG A 47 3.89 23.28 -9.48
C ARG A 47 3.26 22.60 -8.29
N LEU A 48 2.37 23.34 -7.64
CA LEU A 48 1.45 22.78 -6.63
C LEU A 48 0.38 21.95 -7.34
N GLY A 49 0.05 20.78 -6.79
CA GLY A 49 -0.96 19.87 -7.30
C GLY A 49 -0.42 18.84 -8.28
N LYS A 50 -1.30 18.35 -9.15
CA LYS A 50 -1.08 17.21 -10.06
C LYS A 50 -0.08 17.47 -11.18
N VAL A 51 0.46 16.39 -11.74
CA VAL A 51 1.42 16.43 -12.89
C VAL A 51 0.85 17.13 -14.12
N SER A 52 -0.49 17.10 -14.32
CA SER A 52 -1.14 17.85 -15.39
C SER A 52 -0.87 19.35 -15.30
N GLY A 53 -0.95 19.95 -14.09
CA GLY A 53 -0.63 21.36 -13.86
C GLY A 53 0.85 21.69 -14.10
N LEU A 54 1.75 20.74 -13.82
CA LEU A 54 3.17 20.88 -14.18
C LEU A 54 3.36 20.85 -15.70
N ALA A 55 2.71 19.92 -16.40
CA ALA A 55 2.79 19.80 -17.85
C ALA A 55 2.29 21.07 -18.56
N ASP A 56 1.16 21.65 -18.10
CA ASP A 56 0.61 22.90 -18.62
C ASP A 56 1.53 24.11 -18.39
N ALA A 57 2.38 24.06 -17.38
CA ALA A 57 3.29 25.14 -17.04
C ALA A 57 4.61 25.10 -17.81
N ILE A 58 4.99 23.97 -18.37
CA ILE A 58 6.23 23.80 -19.15
C ILE A 58 5.95 24.26 -20.60
N GLN A 59 6.52 25.43 -20.95
CA GLN A 59 6.46 25.94 -22.33
C GLN A 59 7.35 25.11 -23.25
N ASP A 60 7.09 25.18 -24.56
CA ASP A 60 7.80 24.36 -25.54
C ASP A 60 9.31 24.59 -25.58
N ASP A 61 9.77 25.79 -25.29
CA ASP A 61 11.18 26.20 -25.23
C ASP A 61 11.86 25.96 -23.88
N MET A 62 11.13 25.51 -22.86
CA MET A 62 11.67 25.20 -21.55
C MET A 62 12.13 23.74 -21.44
N CYS A 63 13.14 23.48 -20.60
CA CYS A 63 13.62 22.15 -20.28
C CYS A 63 14.03 21.34 -21.54
N GLN A 64 14.82 21.97 -22.41
CA GLN A 64 15.33 21.37 -23.65
C GLN A 64 16.62 20.60 -23.39
N GLY A 65 16.53 19.36 -22.94
CA GLY A 65 17.69 18.54 -22.65
C GLY A 65 17.37 17.07 -22.69
N THR A 66 18.40 16.24 -22.66
CA THR A 66 18.29 14.78 -22.73
C THR A 66 18.61 14.08 -21.40
N CYS A 67 18.94 14.86 -20.36
CA CYS A 67 19.18 14.39 -19.01
C CYS A 67 18.30 15.16 -18.02
N GLY A 68 17.65 14.46 -17.08
CA GLY A 68 16.81 15.12 -16.11
C GLY A 68 16.26 14.19 -15.03
N ILE A 69 15.79 14.83 -13.95
CA ILE A 69 15.13 14.18 -12.82
C ILE A 69 13.79 14.84 -12.55
N GLY A 70 12.84 14.08 -12.03
CA GLY A 70 11.49 14.56 -11.74
C GLY A 70 10.93 13.92 -10.48
N HIS A 71 9.95 14.60 -9.89
CA HIS A 71 9.37 14.19 -8.62
C HIS A 71 7.89 14.53 -8.51
N THR A 72 7.10 13.63 -7.93
CA THR A 72 5.77 13.90 -7.38
C THR A 72 5.83 13.79 -5.86
N ARG A 73 5.36 14.84 -5.16
CA ARG A 73 5.54 14.97 -3.71
C ARG A 73 4.27 14.61 -2.95
N TRP A 74 4.46 13.85 -1.89
CA TRP A 74 3.59 13.76 -0.73
C TRP A 74 4.27 14.49 0.42
N ALA A 75 3.66 15.56 0.93
CA ALA A 75 4.31 16.43 1.90
C ALA A 75 4.50 15.77 3.27
N THR A 76 5.75 15.67 3.72
CA THR A 76 6.14 15.23 5.07
C THR A 76 6.68 16.41 5.88
N HIS A 77 7.70 17.11 5.37
CA HIS A 77 8.29 18.30 5.96
C HIS A 77 8.03 19.54 5.09
N GLY A 78 7.45 20.58 5.68
CA GLY A 78 7.02 21.78 4.96
C GLY A 78 5.67 21.61 4.24
N ALA A 79 4.78 22.59 4.40
CA ALA A 79 3.44 22.57 3.78
C ALA A 79 3.51 22.45 2.24
N PRO A 80 2.50 21.85 1.58
CA PRO A 80 2.41 21.85 0.13
C PRO A 80 2.51 23.27 -0.45
N SER A 81 3.55 23.53 -1.24
CA SER A 81 3.80 24.81 -1.91
C SER A 81 4.81 24.61 -3.04
N GLU A 82 4.89 25.52 -4.00
CA GLU A 82 5.90 25.44 -5.08
C GLU A 82 7.32 25.50 -4.53
N ARG A 83 7.60 26.31 -3.50
CA ARG A 83 8.93 26.41 -2.89
C ARG A 83 9.37 25.10 -2.23
N ASN A 84 8.43 24.35 -1.67
CA ASN A 84 8.67 23.07 -1.00
C ASN A 84 8.54 21.86 -1.95
N ALA A 85 8.17 22.07 -3.22
CA ALA A 85 8.19 21.04 -4.23
C ALA A 85 9.63 20.68 -4.63
N HIS A 86 9.87 19.41 -4.99
CA HIS A 86 11.13 18.97 -5.58
C HIS A 86 11.12 19.20 -7.10
N PRO A 87 12.28 19.27 -7.74
CA PRO A 87 13.66 19.19 -7.21
C PRO A 87 14.08 20.39 -6.38
N HIS A 88 15.03 20.20 -5.42
CA HIS A 88 15.72 21.26 -4.72
C HIS A 88 17.11 21.50 -5.33
N THR A 89 17.63 22.72 -5.22
CA THR A 89 18.94 23.11 -5.76
C THR A 89 19.85 23.63 -4.66
N ASP A 90 21.16 23.63 -4.94
CA ASP A 90 22.19 24.31 -4.17
C ASP A 90 22.08 25.84 -4.27
N CYS A 91 22.97 26.57 -3.59
CA CYS A 91 23.01 28.04 -3.61
C CYS A 91 23.30 28.64 -5.00
N THR A 92 23.92 27.87 -5.88
CA THR A 92 24.36 28.32 -7.22
C THR A 92 23.47 27.81 -8.36
N ASN A 93 22.48 26.95 -8.06
CA ASN A 93 21.64 26.24 -9.00
C ASN A 93 22.43 25.34 -9.99
N GLN A 94 23.56 24.82 -9.56
CA GLN A 94 24.37 23.88 -10.35
C GLN A 94 24.09 22.43 -10.00
N ILE A 95 23.46 22.18 -8.83
CA ILE A 95 23.07 20.87 -8.36
C ILE A 95 21.54 20.82 -8.27
N ALA A 96 20.94 19.72 -8.73
CA ALA A 96 19.53 19.44 -8.50
C ALA A 96 19.35 18.08 -7.82
N VAL A 97 18.48 18.02 -6.82
CA VAL A 97 18.23 16.82 -6.00
C VAL A 97 16.73 16.53 -5.92
N VAL A 98 16.36 15.27 -6.12
CA VAL A 98 15.05 14.74 -5.75
C VAL A 98 15.23 13.65 -4.69
N HIS A 99 14.29 13.58 -3.75
CA HIS A 99 14.37 12.73 -2.58
C HIS A 99 13.01 12.15 -2.22
N ASN A 100 12.97 10.83 -1.99
CA ASN A 100 11.89 10.12 -1.34
C ASN A 100 12.37 9.66 0.04
N GLY A 101 11.64 9.97 1.09
CA GLY A 101 11.98 9.56 2.45
C GLY A 101 11.93 10.70 3.45
N ILE A 102 12.61 10.52 4.56
CA ILE A 102 12.78 11.52 5.63
C ILE A 102 14.23 11.48 6.12
N ILE A 103 14.88 12.64 6.17
CA ILE A 103 16.20 12.79 6.77
C ILE A 103 16.03 13.21 8.24
N GLU A 104 16.21 12.27 9.14
CA GLU A 104 15.91 12.44 10.57
C GLU A 104 16.83 13.47 11.25
N ASN A 105 18.10 13.54 10.82
CA ASN A 105 19.08 14.50 11.35
C ASN A 105 19.10 15.84 10.60
N PHE A 106 18.06 16.16 9.80
CA PHE A 106 18.04 17.35 8.95
C PHE A 106 18.14 18.67 9.74
N ALA A 107 17.61 18.74 10.95
CA ALA A 107 17.64 19.96 11.76
C ALA A 107 19.07 20.36 12.14
N GLU A 108 19.88 19.38 12.57
CA GLU A 108 21.30 19.58 12.91
C GLU A 108 22.10 19.95 11.65
N LEU A 109 21.90 19.22 10.55
CA LEU A 109 22.56 19.49 9.27
C LEU A 109 22.23 20.90 8.74
N ARG A 110 20.97 21.34 8.87
CA ARG A 110 20.52 22.67 8.47
C ARG A 110 21.21 23.78 9.27
N GLU A 111 21.33 23.64 10.59
CA GLU A 111 22.01 24.58 11.45
C GLU A 111 23.48 24.70 11.08
N GLU A 112 24.18 23.59 10.85
CA GLU A 112 25.57 23.56 10.42
C GLU A 112 25.79 24.26 9.07
N LEU A 113 24.93 23.97 8.08
CA LEU A 113 25.01 24.54 6.74
C LEU A 113 24.73 26.06 6.75
N ILE A 114 23.76 26.51 7.54
CA ILE A 114 23.50 27.94 7.73
C ILE A 114 24.72 28.63 8.37
N ALA A 115 25.34 27.98 9.36
CA ALA A 115 26.57 28.53 9.98
C ALA A 115 27.75 28.62 9.01
N LYS A 116 27.79 27.78 7.97
CA LYS A 116 28.77 27.83 6.86
C LYS A 116 28.41 28.84 5.77
N GLY A 117 27.22 29.43 5.80
CA GLY A 117 26.80 30.49 4.88
C GLY A 117 25.80 30.07 3.80
N HIS A 118 25.30 28.82 3.82
CA HIS A 118 24.26 28.38 2.90
C HIS A 118 22.92 29.07 3.17
N THR A 119 22.20 29.37 2.09
CA THR A 119 20.89 30.04 2.15
C THR A 119 19.78 29.05 1.77
N PHE A 120 18.89 28.78 2.71
CA PHE A 120 17.75 27.89 2.49
C PHE A 120 16.54 28.65 1.96
N THR A 121 15.92 28.13 0.94
CA THR A 121 14.73 28.68 0.28
C THR A 121 13.46 27.93 0.62
N SER A 122 13.56 26.68 1.11
CA SER A 122 12.43 25.82 1.48
C SER A 122 12.44 25.44 2.96
N ASP A 123 11.34 24.79 3.37
CA ASP A 123 11.20 24.22 4.71
C ASP A 123 11.46 22.70 4.72
N THR A 124 11.92 22.12 3.60
CA THR A 124 12.10 20.68 3.45
C THR A 124 13.41 20.20 4.04
N ASP A 125 13.44 18.95 4.45
CA ASP A 125 14.66 18.22 4.81
C ASP A 125 15.57 17.99 3.59
N THR A 126 15.01 17.84 2.41
CA THR A 126 15.73 17.56 1.16
C THR A 126 16.69 18.66 0.73
N GLU A 127 16.38 19.93 1.00
CA GLU A 127 17.28 21.04 0.63
C GLU A 127 18.64 20.94 1.32
N CYS A 128 18.68 20.33 2.53
CA CYS A 128 19.95 20.04 3.22
C CYS A 128 20.86 19.16 2.37
N ILE A 129 20.29 18.20 1.61
CA ILE A 129 21.09 17.29 0.77
C ILE A 129 21.76 18.07 -0.37
N ALA A 130 21.04 18.98 -1.03
CA ALA A 130 21.62 19.81 -2.10
C ALA A 130 22.83 20.60 -1.60
N HIS A 131 22.71 21.25 -0.44
CA HIS A 131 23.80 22.02 0.16
C HIS A 131 24.94 21.14 0.72
N LEU A 132 24.63 19.92 1.21
CA LEU A 132 25.68 18.97 1.60
C LEU A 132 26.50 18.49 0.40
N VAL A 133 25.82 18.22 -0.74
CA VAL A 133 26.52 17.86 -1.98
C VAL A 133 27.37 19.02 -2.46
N GLU A 134 26.87 20.27 -2.41
CA GLU A 134 27.64 21.51 -2.73
C GLU A 134 28.92 21.60 -1.89
N GLU A 135 28.83 21.38 -0.56
CA GLU A 135 30.00 21.44 0.35
C GLU A 135 31.05 20.35 0.07
N ASN A 136 30.61 19.17 -0.39
CA ASN A 136 31.49 18.02 -0.63
C ASN A 136 31.90 17.85 -2.10
N TYR A 137 31.41 18.71 -2.99
CA TYR A 137 31.76 18.64 -4.41
C TYR A 137 33.12 19.28 -4.69
N HIS A 138 34.04 18.46 -5.16
CA HIS A 138 35.40 18.85 -5.53
C HIS A 138 35.77 18.42 -6.96
N GLY A 139 34.76 18.39 -7.85
CA GLY A 139 34.92 17.98 -9.25
C GLY A 139 34.54 16.51 -9.53
N ASP A 140 34.07 15.77 -8.51
CA ASP A 140 33.58 14.40 -8.62
C ASP A 140 32.21 14.29 -7.94
N LEU A 141 31.16 14.16 -8.74
CA LEU A 141 29.77 14.10 -8.24
C LEU A 141 29.50 12.78 -7.52
N PHE A 142 30.02 11.67 -8.03
CA PHE A 142 29.84 10.36 -7.39
C PHE A 142 30.42 10.35 -5.97
N GLU A 143 31.64 10.83 -5.80
CA GLU A 143 32.29 10.89 -4.48
C GLU A 143 31.56 11.85 -3.54
N ALA A 144 31.08 12.99 -4.03
CA ALA A 144 30.31 13.93 -3.21
C ALA A 144 29.01 13.29 -2.68
N VAL A 145 28.25 12.59 -3.54
CA VAL A 145 27.02 11.90 -3.15
C VAL A 145 27.31 10.74 -2.21
N ARG A 146 28.39 9.97 -2.43
CA ARG A 146 28.81 8.87 -1.57
C ARG A 146 29.15 9.35 -0.14
N VAL A 147 29.89 10.43 -0.02
CA VAL A 147 30.23 11.04 1.29
C VAL A 147 28.97 11.53 1.99
N VAL A 148 28.09 12.23 1.26
CA VAL A 148 26.84 12.75 1.81
C VAL A 148 25.93 11.62 2.28
N SER A 149 25.73 10.56 1.49
CA SER A 149 24.87 9.44 1.86
C SER A 149 25.28 8.76 3.18
N ASN A 150 26.59 8.71 3.47
CA ASN A 150 27.12 8.17 4.72
C ASN A 150 26.86 9.07 5.95
N SER A 151 26.52 10.36 5.74
CA SER A 151 26.21 11.32 6.81
C SER A 151 24.73 11.44 7.13
N LEU A 152 23.86 10.88 6.29
CA LEU A 152 22.42 10.96 6.43
C LEU A 152 21.88 9.89 7.39
N SER A 153 20.96 10.28 8.27
CA SER A 153 20.17 9.38 9.10
C SER A 153 18.73 9.34 8.60
N GLY A 154 18.09 8.16 8.64
CA GLY A 154 16.73 7.97 8.16
C GLY A 154 16.64 7.22 6.83
N ALA A 155 15.44 7.20 6.23
CA ALA A 155 15.15 6.53 4.98
C ALA A 155 15.25 7.52 3.80
N TYR A 156 15.95 7.12 2.72
CA TYR A 156 16.04 7.93 1.53
C TYR A 156 16.15 7.11 0.23
N GLY A 157 15.62 7.67 -0.84
CA GLY A 157 15.94 7.36 -2.23
C GLY A 157 16.28 8.68 -2.91
N LEU A 158 17.50 8.81 -3.41
CA LEU A 158 18.06 10.06 -3.93
C LEU A 158 18.43 9.93 -5.40
N ALA A 159 18.20 11.00 -6.17
CA ALA A 159 18.82 11.22 -7.47
C ALA A 159 19.37 12.64 -7.54
N VAL A 160 20.61 12.76 -7.96
CA VAL A 160 21.39 14.00 -7.96
C VAL A 160 22.00 14.23 -9.34
N MET A 161 21.87 15.46 -9.84
CA MET A 161 22.49 15.96 -11.07
C MET A 161 23.39 17.16 -10.76
N HIS A 162 24.44 17.34 -11.54
CA HIS A 162 25.30 18.49 -11.49
C HIS A 162 25.56 19.04 -12.91
N HIS A 163 25.55 20.36 -13.08
CA HIS A 163 25.77 21.01 -14.39
C HIS A 163 27.11 20.62 -15.04
N ASP A 164 28.18 20.48 -14.26
CA ASP A 164 29.51 20.09 -14.77
C ASP A 164 29.62 18.61 -15.18
N HIS A 165 28.57 17.80 -14.92
CA HIS A 165 28.49 16.39 -15.27
C HIS A 165 27.30 16.14 -16.23
N PRO A 166 27.34 16.70 -17.45
CA PRO A 166 26.22 16.60 -18.37
C PRO A 166 25.95 15.14 -18.77
N GLY A 167 24.68 14.75 -18.71
CA GLY A 167 24.25 13.40 -19.05
C GLY A 167 24.49 12.35 -17.95
N GLU A 168 24.87 12.75 -16.74
CA GLU A 168 25.12 11.90 -15.60
C GLU A 168 24.09 12.15 -14.48
N ILE A 169 23.57 11.05 -13.89
CA ILE A 169 22.72 11.09 -12.71
C ILE A 169 23.30 10.13 -11.68
N VAL A 170 23.63 10.62 -10.48
CA VAL A 170 24.08 9.78 -9.37
C VAL A 170 22.91 9.45 -8.46
N VAL A 171 22.76 8.18 -8.14
CA VAL A 171 21.62 7.62 -7.43
C VAL A 171 22.09 6.82 -6.24
N THR A 172 21.37 6.92 -5.11
CA THR A 172 21.60 6.07 -3.94
C THR A 172 20.32 5.87 -3.16
N ARG A 173 20.25 4.81 -2.34
CA ARG A 173 19.08 4.57 -1.50
C ARG A 173 19.42 3.94 -0.15
N LYS A 174 18.49 4.14 0.78
CA LYS A 174 18.37 3.40 2.05
C LYS A 174 16.89 3.35 2.44
N ASP A 175 16.34 2.15 2.57
CA ASP A 175 14.94 1.86 2.92
C ASP A 175 13.87 2.36 1.90
N SER A 176 14.10 3.42 1.13
CA SER A 176 13.21 3.90 0.05
C SER A 176 13.55 3.26 -1.28
N PRO A 177 12.56 2.73 -2.06
CA PRO A 177 12.85 1.97 -3.28
C PRO A 177 13.37 2.86 -4.41
N ILE A 178 14.37 2.33 -5.13
CA ILE A 178 14.89 2.85 -6.40
C ILE A 178 15.04 1.69 -7.37
N VAL A 179 14.54 1.87 -8.57
CA VAL A 179 14.62 0.92 -9.69
C VAL A 179 15.29 1.58 -10.86
N LEU A 180 16.23 0.88 -11.48
CA LEU A 180 17.03 1.33 -12.60
C LEU A 180 16.88 0.37 -13.78
N GLY A 181 17.02 0.87 -15.00
CA GLY A 181 17.01 0.03 -16.18
C GLY A 181 17.56 0.73 -17.40
N VAL A 182 18.15 -0.05 -18.31
CA VAL A 182 18.64 0.45 -19.60
C VAL A 182 17.67 -0.01 -20.69
N GLY A 183 17.21 0.93 -21.48
CA GLY A 183 16.34 0.70 -22.63
C GLY A 183 16.99 1.14 -23.94
N GLU A 184 16.26 1.03 -25.04
CA GLU A 184 16.75 1.37 -26.38
C GLU A 184 17.21 2.84 -26.52
N ASN A 185 16.55 3.76 -25.80
CA ASN A 185 16.76 5.20 -25.94
C ASN A 185 17.51 5.84 -24.77
N GLY A 186 18.02 5.05 -23.83
CA GLY A 186 18.74 5.61 -22.68
C GLY A 186 18.61 4.79 -21.41
N SER A 187 19.08 5.37 -20.31
CA SER A 187 18.96 4.83 -18.97
C SER A 187 17.82 5.52 -18.22
N TYR A 188 17.08 4.75 -17.45
CA TYR A 188 15.85 5.14 -16.76
C TYR A 188 15.94 4.84 -15.28
N LEU A 189 15.37 5.75 -14.49
CA LEU A 189 15.22 5.66 -13.05
C LEU A 189 13.75 5.81 -12.66
N GLY A 190 13.30 5.02 -11.71
CA GLY A 190 12.01 5.18 -11.07
C GLY A 190 12.03 4.75 -9.61
N SER A 191 11.17 5.33 -8.81
CA SER A 191 10.89 4.78 -7.47
C SER A 191 9.93 3.59 -7.49
N ASP A 192 9.46 3.20 -8.68
CA ASP A 192 8.64 2.02 -8.93
C ASP A 192 8.89 1.54 -10.38
N ILE A 193 8.84 0.24 -10.61
CA ILE A 193 9.02 -0.42 -11.91
C ILE A 193 8.11 0.19 -12.99
N ILE A 194 6.92 0.63 -12.62
CA ILE A 194 5.91 1.19 -13.52
C ILE A 194 6.40 2.45 -14.24
N ALA A 195 7.30 3.21 -13.64
CA ALA A 195 7.87 4.39 -14.28
C ALA A 195 8.73 4.05 -15.52
N LEU A 196 9.29 2.83 -15.58
CA LEU A 196 10.24 2.38 -16.60
C LEU A 196 9.70 1.32 -17.56
N ILE A 197 8.57 0.69 -17.24
CA ILE A 197 8.13 -0.58 -17.87
C ILE A 197 7.91 -0.50 -19.39
N ASP A 198 7.60 0.70 -19.93
CA ASP A 198 7.51 0.90 -21.38
C ASP A 198 8.89 0.99 -22.05
N ALA A 199 9.89 1.37 -21.29
CA ALA A 199 11.24 1.57 -21.81
C ALA A 199 12.08 0.30 -21.72
N THR A 200 11.91 -0.47 -20.64
CA THR A 200 12.63 -1.71 -20.41
C THR A 200 11.89 -2.62 -19.44
N ARG A 201 12.00 -3.93 -19.66
CA ARG A 201 11.49 -4.98 -18.74
C ARG A 201 12.60 -5.60 -17.89
N ASP A 202 13.85 -5.34 -18.22
CA ASP A 202 14.99 -5.79 -17.45
C ASP A 202 15.42 -4.67 -16.51
N VAL A 203 15.16 -4.87 -15.22
CA VAL A 203 15.35 -3.84 -14.20
C VAL A 203 16.27 -4.31 -13.09
N VAL A 204 16.97 -3.37 -12.48
CA VAL A 204 17.76 -3.57 -11.27
C VAL A 204 17.07 -2.84 -10.12
N ILE A 205 16.72 -3.56 -9.07
CA ILE A 205 16.28 -2.97 -7.81
C ILE A 205 17.53 -2.68 -6.99
N LEU A 206 17.84 -1.40 -6.82
CA LEU A 206 19.04 -1.00 -6.08
C LEU A 206 18.91 -1.46 -4.62
N GLU A 207 19.96 -2.03 -4.04
CA GLU A 207 19.97 -2.46 -2.63
C GLU A 207 20.28 -1.29 -1.68
N ASP A 208 20.01 -1.48 -0.37
CA ASP A 208 20.29 -0.45 0.62
C ASP A 208 21.78 -0.11 0.69
N ASN A 209 22.08 1.19 0.70
CA ASN A 209 23.43 1.78 0.70
C ASN A 209 24.24 1.50 -0.58
N GLN A 210 23.66 0.94 -1.63
CA GLN A 210 24.28 0.92 -2.95
C GLN A 210 24.16 2.29 -3.61
N LEU A 211 25.13 2.57 -4.50
CA LEU A 211 25.11 3.73 -5.38
C LEU A 211 25.08 3.27 -6.84
N ALA A 212 24.54 4.10 -7.71
CA ALA A 212 24.62 3.93 -9.13
C ALA A 212 24.92 5.24 -9.85
N VAL A 213 25.67 5.17 -10.95
CA VAL A 213 25.91 6.27 -11.87
C VAL A 213 25.25 5.93 -13.19
N MET A 214 24.24 6.70 -13.57
CA MET A 214 23.52 6.52 -14.83
C MET A 214 24.17 7.34 -15.92
N HIS A 215 24.50 6.68 -17.02
CA HIS A 215 24.93 7.27 -18.28
C HIS A 215 23.89 7.00 -19.37
N SER A 216 24.01 7.64 -20.51
CA SER A 216 23.01 7.54 -21.59
C SER A 216 22.83 6.15 -22.17
N ASP A 217 23.78 5.24 -22.01
CA ASP A 217 23.83 3.91 -22.64
C ASP A 217 24.12 2.76 -21.67
N HIS A 218 24.50 3.07 -20.42
CA HIS A 218 24.79 2.10 -19.37
C HIS A 218 24.61 2.68 -17.98
N ILE A 219 24.68 1.82 -16.96
CA ILE A 219 24.61 2.19 -15.55
C ILE A 219 25.71 1.45 -14.80
N ASP A 220 26.54 2.17 -14.08
CA ASP A 220 27.56 1.62 -13.19
C ASP A 220 27.00 1.48 -11.76
N TYR A 221 27.32 0.38 -11.09
CA TYR A 221 26.81 0.07 -9.76
C TYR A 221 27.96 -0.11 -8.76
N PHE A 222 27.77 0.41 -7.55
CA PHE A 222 28.79 0.44 -6.51
C PHE A 222 28.18 0.09 -5.14
N ASP A 223 29.01 -0.48 -4.25
CA ASP A 223 28.69 -0.62 -2.84
C ASP A 223 28.89 0.72 -2.09
N ALA A 224 28.58 0.73 -0.77
CA ALA A 224 28.73 1.91 0.09
C ALA A 224 30.17 2.45 0.18
N ASP A 225 31.16 1.59 -0.04
CA ASP A 225 32.57 1.95 -0.01
C ASP A 225 33.07 2.47 -1.37
N GLY A 226 32.24 2.42 -2.41
CA GLY A 226 32.56 2.84 -3.78
C GLY A 226 33.21 1.75 -4.63
N ASN A 227 33.18 0.49 -4.21
CA ASN A 227 33.68 -0.60 -5.02
C ASN A 227 32.62 -1.02 -6.05
N PRO A 228 33.03 -1.33 -7.33
CA PRO A 228 32.09 -1.81 -8.33
C PRO A 228 31.41 -3.12 -7.93
N VAL A 229 30.10 -3.22 -8.15
CA VAL A 229 29.31 -4.43 -7.92
C VAL A 229 28.56 -4.86 -9.17
N THR A 230 28.26 -6.16 -9.29
CA THR A 230 27.43 -6.70 -10.37
C THR A 230 26.00 -6.80 -9.83
N PRO A 231 25.03 -6.05 -10.39
CA PRO A 231 23.65 -6.08 -9.92
C PRO A 231 22.91 -7.35 -10.33
N GLU A 232 21.87 -7.70 -9.58
CA GLU A 232 20.90 -8.71 -9.98
C GLU A 232 19.84 -8.09 -10.91
N ILE A 233 19.69 -8.63 -12.11
CA ILE A 233 18.70 -8.17 -13.08
C ILE A 233 17.41 -8.96 -12.87
N THR A 234 16.31 -8.26 -12.68
CA THR A 234 14.97 -8.82 -12.58
C THR A 234 14.21 -8.59 -13.87
N HIS A 235 13.70 -9.65 -14.51
CA HIS A 235 12.83 -9.53 -15.67
C HIS A 235 11.36 -9.39 -15.25
N VAL A 236 10.64 -8.43 -15.84
CA VAL A 236 9.25 -8.09 -15.51
C VAL A 236 8.30 -8.60 -16.58
N ASP A 237 7.51 -9.64 -16.26
CA ASP A 237 6.63 -10.35 -17.21
C ASP A 237 5.19 -9.81 -17.32
N TRP A 238 4.78 -8.87 -16.47
CA TRP A 238 3.38 -8.42 -16.45
C TRP A 238 3.07 -7.32 -17.47
N ASP A 239 1.81 -7.33 -17.97
CA ASP A 239 1.33 -6.43 -19.03
C ASP A 239 0.87 -5.05 -18.51
N ILE A 240 1.13 -4.03 -19.32
CA ILE A 240 0.77 -2.62 -19.09
C ILE A 240 -0.74 -2.39 -19.18
N ASP A 241 -1.46 -3.17 -20.01
CA ASP A 241 -2.91 -3.05 -20.24
C ASP A 241 -3.76 -3.21 -18.96
N VAL A 242 -3.17 -3.75 -17.89
CA VAL A 242 -3.79 -3.86 -16.56
C VAL A 242 -3.93 -2.49 -15.87
N ALA A 243 -3.19 -1.48 -16.31
CA ALA A 243 -3.19 -0.14 -15.71
C ALA A 243 -4.32 0.78 -16.23
N GLU A 244 -5.05 0.42 -17.29
CA GLU A 244 -6.16 1.20 -17.81
C GLU A 244 -7.49 0.87 -17.11
N LYS A 245 -8.44 1.84 -17.06
CA LYS A 245 -9.75 1.66 -16.39
C LYS A 245 -10.65 0.61 -17.03
N GLY A 246 -10.32 0.11 -18.23
CA GLY A 246 -11.05 -0.97 -18.88
C GLY A 246 -12.56 -0.71 -19.09
N GLY A 247 -12.96 0.56 -19.31
CA GLY A 247 -14.37 0.97 -19.49
C GLY A 247 -15.10 1.32 -18.18
N TYR A 248 -14.49 1.13 -17.02
CA TYR A 248 -15.06 1.55 -15.74
C TYR A 248 -14.88 3.06 -15.51
N PRO A 249 -15.78 3.74 -14.79
CA PRO A 249 -15.68 5.17 -14.51
C PRO A 249 -14.48 5.51 -13.62
N ASP A 250 -14.09 4.60 -12.73
CA ASP A 250 -12.98 4.74 -11.79
C ASP A 250 -12.24 3.41 -11.59
N PHE A 251 -11.01 3.47 -11.08
CA PHE A 251 -10.19 2.28 -10.79
C PHE A 251 -10.78 1.45 -9.65
N MET A 252 -11.35 2.08 -8.63
CA MET A 252 -11.93 1.36 -7.50
C MET A 252 -13.02 0.39 -7.96
N LEU A 253 -13.93 0.82 -8.83
CA LEU A 253 -14.98 -0.06 -9.36
C LEU A 253 -14.41 -1.21 -10.20
N LYS A 254 -13.42 -0.91 -11.08
CA LYS A 254 -12.70 -1.94 -11.82
C LYS A 254 -12.10 -2.98 -10.88
N GLU A 255 -11.38 -2.53 -9.87
CA GLU A 255 -10.67 -3.38 -8.90
C GLU A 255 -11.62 -4.21 -8.04
N ILE A 256 -12.81 -3.70 -7.72
CA ILE A 256 -13.88 -4.48 -7.08
C ILE A 256 -14.34 -5.61 -8.02
N HIS A 257 -14.51 -5.33 -9.32
CA HIS A 257 -14.90 -6.35 -10.31
C HIS A 257 -13.78 -7.37 -10.63
N GLU A 258 -12.53 -7.06 -10.30
CA GLU A 258 -11.40 -7.98 -10.44
C GLU A 258 -11.29 -8.98 -9.26
N GLN A 259 -12.02 -8.79 -8.17
CA GLN A 259 -11.93 -9.63 -6.96
C GLN A 259 -12.19 -11.13 -7.21
N PRO A 260 -13.15 -11.56 -8.03
CA PRO A 260 -13.33 -12.98 -8.34
C PRO A 260 -12.06 -13.60 -8.94
N ARG A 261 -11.43 -12.87 -9.86
CA ARG A 261 -10.16 -13.29 -10.47
C ARG A 261 -9.04 -13.35 -9.42
N VAL A 262 -8.94 -12.36 -8.53
CA VAL A 262 -7.94 -12.35 -7.45
C VAL A 262 -8.07 -13.57 -6.55
N VAL A 263 -9.29 -13.97 -6.19
CA VAL A 263 -9.51 -15.22 -5.42
C VAL A 263 -8.95 -16.42 -6.19
N ARG A 264 -9.30 -16.57 -7.48
CA ARG A 264 -8.85 -17.68 -8.32
C ARG A 264 -7.33 -17.68 -8.49
N ASP A 265 -6.73 -16.52 -8.79
CA ASP A 265 -5.28 -16.39 -9.03
C ASP A 265 -4.47 -16.63 -7.74
N THR A 266 -4.97 -16.15 -6.58
CA THR A 266 -4.35 -16.42 -5.27
C THR A 266 -4.37 -17.91 -4.94
N LEU A 267 -5.42 -18.64 -5.31
CA LEU A 267 -5.57 -20.07 -5.04
C LEU A 267 -4.92 -20.96 -6.09
N ALA A 268 -4.61 -20.43 -7.28
CA ALA A 268 -4.05 -21.21 -8.39
C ALA A 268 -2.73 -21.89 -8.00
N GLY A 269 -2.70 -23.23 -8.11
CA GLY A 269 -1.53 -24.03 -7.74
C GLY A 269 -1.30 -24.23 -6.25
N ARG A 270 -2.17 -23.70 -5.36
CA ARG A 270 -2.00 -23.77 -3.90
C ARG A 270 -2.38 -25.12 -3.27
N MET A 271 -3.03 -25.98 -3.98
CA MET A 271 -3.29 -27.35 -3.52
C MET A 271 -2.70 -28.33 -4.51
N SER A 272 -1.60 -28.98 -4.14
CA SER A 272 -0.95 -30.03 -4.91
C SER A 272 -1.13 -31.38 -4.19
N GLY A 273 -1.87 -32.30 -4.82
CA GLY A 273 -2.16 -33.62 -4.23
C GLY A 273 -2.90 -33.51 -2.90
N HIS A 274 -2.16 -33.45 -1.81
CA HIS A 274 -2.71 -33.52 -0.45
C HIS A 274 -2.25 -32.39 0.48
N GLU A 275 -1.45 -31.44 0.00
CA GLU A 275 -0.81 -30.40 0.82
C GLU A 275 -1.09 -29.01 0.25
N ILE A 276 -1.12 -28.02 1.16
CA ILE A 276 -1.15 -26.60 0.80
C ILE A 276 0.24 -26.22 0.35
N SER A 277 0.36 -25.67 -0.87
CA SER A 277 1.58 -25.16 -1.45
C SER A 277 1.74 -23.67 -1.15
N ILE A 278 2.93 -23.27 -0.77
CA ILE A 278 3.32 -21.88 -0.50
C ILE A 278 4.38 -21.48 -1.53
N ASP A 279 4.40 -20.23 -1.99
CA ASP A 279 5.34 -19.77 -3.03
C ASP A 279 6.79 -19.92 -2.58
N GLU A 280 7.08 -19.38 -1.41
CA GLU A 280 8.40 -19.43 -0.80
C GLU A 280 8.24 -19.90 0.64
N LEU A 281 8.89 -20.98 1.01
CA LEU A 281 8.82 -21.53 2.35
C LEU A 281 10.15 -22.19 2.72
N THR A 282 10.90 -21.53 3.59
CA THR A 282 12.14 -22.10 4.16
C THR A 282 11.88 -22.88 5.44
N LEU A 283 10.69 -22.69 6.06
CA LEU A 283 10.32 -23.38 7.29
C LEU A 283 9.98 -24.85 7.01
N THR A 284 10.61 -25.72 7.75
CA THR A 284 10.31 -27.15 7.73
C THR A 284 8.96 -27.44 8.39
N ARG A 285 8.36 -28.59 8.06
CA ARG A 285 7.14 -29.06 8.71
C ARG A 285 7.30 -29.18 10.24
N GLN A 286 8.49 -29.52 10.70
CA GLN A 286 8.80 -29.61 12.13
C GLN A 286 8.76 -28.23 12.78
N GLU A 287 9.37 -27.21 12.18
CA GLU A 287 9.34 -25.83 12.68
C GLU A 287 7.90 -25.30 12.72
N LEU A 288 7.10 -25.48 11.66
CA LEU A 288 5.68 -25.12 11.65
C LEU A 288 4.90 -25.82 12.79
N ASN A 289 5.25 -27.06 13.12
CA ASN A 289 4.59 -27.78 14.21
C ASN A 289 5.02 -27.26 15.61
N PHE A 290 6.19 -26.66 15.75
CA PHE A 290 6.65 -26.07 17.00
C PHE A 290 6.08 -24.67 17.30
N ILE A 291 5.51 -23.98 16.30
CA ILE A 291 4.90 -22.66 16.50
C ILE A 291 3.76 -22.76 17.52
N ASP A 292 3.85 -22.05 18.62
CA ASP A 292 2.88 -22.05 19.72
C ASP A 292 2.14 -20.72 19.89
N ARG A 293 2.56 -19.68 19.17
CA ARG A 293 1.92 -18.35 19.14
C ARG A 293 2.06 -17.72 17.77
N VAL A 294 1.05 -16.98 17.36
CA VAL A 294 1.06 -16.17 16.13
C VAL A 294 0.79 -14.71 16.46
N TYR A 295 1.59 -13.81 15.90
CA TYR A 295 1.27 -12.40 15.79
C TYR A 295 0.98 -12.06 14.32
N LEU A 296 -0.17 -11.46 14.06
CA LEU A 296 -0.52 -10.90 12.76
C LEU A 296 -0.28 -9.40 12.85
N ILE A 297 0.65 -8.87 12.05
CA ILE A 297 1.01 -7.45 12.07
C ILE A 297 0.72 -6.81 10.73
N GLY A 298 0.17 -5.61 10.75
CA GLY A 298 -0.16 -4.82 9.56
C GLY A 298 -0.71 -3.45 9.93
N CYS A 299 -0.94 -2.61 8.93
CA CYS A 299 -1.54 -1.30 9.08
C CYS A 299 -2.85 -1.23 8.29
N GLY A 300 -3.87 -0.49 8.80
CA GLY A 300 -5.13 -0.23 8.12
C GLY A 300 -5.83 -1.51 7.64
N THR A 301 -6.12 -1.59 6.36
CA THR A 301 -6.78 -2.74 5.70
C THR A 301 -6.07 -4.08 5.98
N SER A 302 -4.74 -4.10 6.03
CA SER A 302 -3.95 -5.30 6.35
C SER A 302 -4.13 -5.75 7.81
N TYR A 303 -4.27 -4.81 8.74
CA TYR A 303 -4.63 -5.12 10.13
C TYR A 303 -6.04 -5.74 10.21
N HIS A 304 -7.01 -5.23 9.44
CA HIS A 304 -8.37 -5.80 9.39
C HIS A 304 -8.38 -7.22 8.81
N ALA A 305 -7.59 -7.50 7.79
CA ALA A 305 -7.40 -8.86 7.29
C ALA A 305 -6.84 -9.81 8.39
N GLY A 306 -5.93 -9.29 9.23
CA GLY A 306 -5.42 -9.97 10.41
C GLY A 306 -6.53 -10.31 11.42
N LEU A 307 -7.46 -9.40 11.70
CA LEU A 307 -8.58 -9.66 12.62
C LEU A 307 -9.46 -10.83 12.16
N ILE A 308 -9.68 -10.97 10.86
CA ILE A 308 -10.38 -12.12 10.27
C ILE A 308 -9.54 -13.38 10.47
N ALA A 309 -8.27 -13.34 10.11
CA ALA A 309 -7.37 -14.48 10.15
C ALA A 309 -7.14 -15.02 11.57
N LYS A 310 -7.14 -14.17 12.60
CA LYS A 310 -7.10 -14.59 14.01
C LYS A 310 -8.15 -15.65 14.31
N ASN A 311 -9.42 -15.37 13.93
CA ASN A 311 -10.51 -16.30 14.18
C ASN A 311 -10.29 -17.65 13.47
N LEU A 312 -9.73 -17.63 12.24
CA LEU A 312 -9.46 -18.82 11.45
C LEU A 312 -8.31 -19.64 12.05
N ILE A 313 -7.19 -19.01 12.42
CA ILE A 313 -6.02 -19.67 12.99
C ILE A 313 -6.37 -20.27 14.36
N GLU A 314 -7.02 -19.52 15.23
CA GLU A 314 -7.46 -20.03 16.54
C GLU A 314 -8.50 -21.14 16.39
N GLY A 315 -9.43 -21.00 15.43
CA GLY A 315 -10.46 -22.01 15.16
C GLY A 315 -9.89 -23.32 14.61
N TRP A 316 -8.98 -23.26 13.64
CA TRP A 316 -8.51 -24.43 12.90
C TRP A 316 -7.16 -24.98 13.35
N ALA A 317 -6.23 -24.13 13.77
CA ALA A 317 -4.90 -24.56 14.24
C ALA A 317 -4.83 -24.66 15.76
N ARG A 318 -5.73 -24.00 16.49
CA ARG A 318 -5.73 -23.92 17.96
C ARG A 318 -4.46 -23.31 18.52
N ILE A 319 -3.92 -22.30 17.80
CA ILE A 319 -2.74 -21.54 18.21
C ILE A 319 -3.23 -20.16 18.69
N PRO A 320 -2.88 -19.71 19.90
CA PRO A 320 -3.16 -18.36 20.36
C PRO A 320 -2.62 -17.34 19.37
N THR A 321 -3.48 -16.43 18.94
CA THR A 321 -3.17 -15.46 17.87
C THR A 321 -3.53 -14.05 18.34
N GLU A 322 -2.57 -13.14 18.24
CA GLU A 322 -2.77 -11.71 18.48
C GLU A 322 -2.67 -10.93 17.18
N VAL A 323 -3.43 -9.84 17.06
CA VAL A 323 -3.39 -8.96 15.90
C VAL A 323 -2.98 -7.59 16.37
N GLU A 324 -1.98 -7.00 15.73
CA GLU A 324 -1.40 -5.74 16.15
C GLU A 324 -1.18 -4.78 15.00
N VAL A 325 -1.36 -3.51 15.27
CA VAL A 325 -0.92 -2.46 14.37
C VAL A 325 0.61 -2.44 14.37
N ALA A 326 1.21 -2.47 13.19
CA ALA A 326 2.66 -2.64 13.07
C ALA A 326 3.47 -1.52 13.74
N SER A 327 2.98 -0.27 13.71
CA SER A 327 3.59 0.87 14.40
C SER A 327 3.68 0.68 15.91
N GLU A 328 2.69 0.01 16.52
CA GLU A 328 2.65 -0.18 17.97
C GLU A 328 3.40 -1.44 18.42
N PHE A 329 3.48 -2.46 17.56
CA PHE A 329 4.05 -3.76 17.88
C PHE A 329 5.46 -3.66 18.46
N ARG A 330 6.38 -2.96 17.81
CA ARG A 330 7.76 -2.87 18.26
C ARG A 330 7.93 -2.06 19.55
N TYR A 331 7.17 -0.98 19.72
CA TYR A 331 7.32 -0.07 20.86
C TYR A 331 6.77 -0.64 22.17
N ARG A 332 5.75 -1.49 22.10
CA ARG A 332 5.25 -2.16 23.29
C ARG A 332 6.12 -3.33 23.78
N ASN A 333 7.21 -3.65 23.07
CA ASN A 333 8.12 -4.74 23.42
C ASN A 333 7.40 -6.10 23.59
N PRO A 334 6.84 -6.68 22.48
CA PRO A 334 6.03 -7.89 22.53
C PRO A 334 6.80 -9.10 23.06
N ILE A 335 6.08 -10.06 23.63
CA ILE A 335 6.66 -11.33 24.10
C ILE A 335 6.83 -12.24 22.88
N VAL A 336 8.02 -12.26 22.33
CA VAL A 336 8.41 -13.02 21.15
C VAL A 336 9.47 -14.04 21.53
N THR A 337 9.34 -15.26 21.02
CA THR A 337 10.25 -16.39 21.25
C THR A 337 10.56 -17.08 19.93
N SER A 338 11.47 -18.06 19.95
CA SER A 338 11.81 -18.88 18.77
C SER A 338 10.67 -19.78 18.28
N THR A 339 9.59 -19.93 19.07
CA THR A 339 8.36 -20.66 18.70
C THR A 339 7.23 -19.73 18.27
N THR A 340 7.49 -18.41 18.23
CA THR A 340 6.54 -17.40 17.73
C THR A 340 6.64 -17.26 16.22
N LEU A 341 5.50 -17.26 15.54
CA LEU A 341 5.36 -16.87 14.14
C LEU A 341 4.82 -15.44 14.07
N VAL A 342 5.56 -14.54 13.46
CA VAL A 342 5.08 -13.20 13.12
C VAL A 342 4.68 -13.20 11.65
N VAL A 343 3.42 -12.89 11.37
CA VAL A 343 2.88 -12.81 10.01
C VAL A 343 2.72 -11.34 9.66
N ALA A 344 3.54 -10.88 8.73
CA ALA A 344 3.54 -9.51 8.25
C ALA A 344 2.65 -9.38 7.02
N VAL A 345 1.64 -8.53 7.09
CA VAL A 345 0.69 -8.31 6.00
C VAL A 345 0.87 -6.90 5.44
N SER A 346 1.24 -6.80 4.16
CA SER A 346 1.42 -5.52 3.48
C SER A 346 1.18 -5.68 1.99
N GLN A 347 0.30 -4.86 1.40
CA GLN A 347 0.02 -4.91 -0.05
C GLN A 347 1.28 -4.58 -0.87
N SER A 348 1.98 -3.50 -0.56
CA SER A 348 3.20 -3.08 -1.26
C SER A 348 4.43 -3.87 -0.82
N GLY A 349 4.41 -4.42 0.40
CA GLY A 349 5.59 -5.02 1.03
C GLY A 349 6.69 -4.02 1.39
N GLU A 350 6.37 -2.71 1.42
CA GLU A 350 7.30 -1.60 1.64
C GLU A 350 6.89 -0.70 2.82
N THR A 351 5.84 -1.07 3.57
CA THR A 351 5.36 -0.26 4.70
C THR A 351 6.42 -0.19 5.79
N ALA A 352 6.91 1.01 6.10
CA ALA A 352 8.03 1.23 7.02
C ALA A 352 7.81 0.59 8.39
N ASP A 353 6.65 0.86 9.02
CA ASP A 353 6.29 0.26 10.32
C ASP A 353 6.29 -1.26 10.29
N THR A 354 5.79 -1.87 9.20
CA THR A 354 5.75 -3.33 9.06
C THR A 354 7.14 -3.93 8.96
N LEU A 355 8.05 -3.29 8.21
CA LEU A 355 9.44 -3.72 8.08
C LEU A 355 10.19 -3.58 9.39
N ALA A 356 10.03 -2.46 10.08
CA ALA A 356 10.63 -2.25 11.39
C ALA A 356 10.16 -3.29 12.42
N ALA A 357 8.87 -3.64 12.42
CA ALA A 357 8.31 -4.67 13.27
C ALA A 357 8.84 -6.09 12.94
N ILE A 358 9.03 -6.42 11.64
CA ILE A 358 9.68 -7.67 11.20
C ILE A 358 11.10 -7.76 11.77
N ARG A 359 11.89 -6.71 11.58
CA ARG A 359 13.30 -6.67 12.03
C ARG A 359 13.42 -6.83 13.54
N ASP A 360 12.57 -6.13 14.32
CA ASP A 360 12.51 -6.30 15.78
C ASP A 360 12.14 -7.74 16.18
N ALA A 361 11.13 -8.33 15.53
CA ALA A 361 10.72 -9.70 15.78
C ALA A 361 11.83 -10.72 15.47
N ARG A 362 12.58 -10.54 14.38
CA ARG A 362 13.71 -11.41 13.99
C ARG A 362 14.86 -11.31 15.00
N ILE A 363 15.21 -10.11 15.46
CA ILE A 363 16.22 -9.92 16.52
C ILE A 363 15.83 -10.69 17.79
N LYS A 364 14.54 -10.77 18.11
CA LYS A 364 14.01 -11.54 19.25
C LYS A 364 13.88 -13.05 18.98
N GLY A 365 14.23 -13.51 17.77
CA GLY A 365 14.27 -14.91 17.37
C GLY A 365 12.98 -15.49 16.80
N ALA A 366 11.97 -14.67 16.47
CA ALA A 366 10.75 -15.12 15.80
C ALA A 366 11.02 -15.65 14.41
N LYS A 367 10.12 -16.54 13.95
CA LYS A 367 9.95 -16.84 12.52
C LYS A 367 9.02 -15.81 11.90
N VAL A 368 9.31 -15.41 10.66
CA VAL A 368 8.52 -14.40 9.95
C VAL A 368 7.88 -14.99 8.71
N PHE A 369 6.61 -14.66 8.48
CA PHE A 369 5.86 -15.03 7.29
C PHE A 369 5.26 -13.79 6.61
N GLY A 370 5.53 -13.60 5.32
CA GLY A 370 5.07 -12.45 4.55
C GLY A 370 3.79 -12.73 3.76
N ILE A 371 2.84 -11.82 3.79
CA ILE A 371 1.70 -11.76 2.87
C ILE A 371 1.82 -10.45 2.09
N THR A 372 2.16 -10.51 0.82
CA THR A 372 2.38 -9.31 0.00
C THR A 372 1.91 -9.52 -1.44
N ASN A 373 1.67 -8.41 -2.16
CA ASN A 373 1.32 -8.48 -3.59
C ASN A 373 2.54 -8.29 -4.51
N VAL A 374 3.62 -7.70 -3.99
CA VAL A 374 4.80 -7.35 -4.79
C VAL A 374 5.89 -8.40 -4.59
N ILE A 375 6.23 -9.08 -5.69
CA ILE A 375 7.31 -10.09 -5.72
C ILE A 375 8.65 -9.39 -5.44
N GLY A 376 9.48 -10.00 -4.59
CA GLY A 376 10.79 -9.45 -4.23
C GLY A 376 10.74 -8.18 -3.38
N SER A 377 9.58 -7.81 -2.84
CA SER A 377 9.47 -6.68 -1.90
C SER A 377 10.29 -6.89 -0.62
N PRO A 378 10.65 -5.83 0.11
CA PRO A 378 11.39 -5.96 1.37
C PRO A 378 10.73 -6.92 2.37
N VAL A 379 9.39 -6.89 2.52
CA VAL A 379 8.67 -7.86 3.37
C VAL A 379 8.90 -9.29 2.88
N ALA A 380 8.88 -9.54 1.57
CA ALA A 380 9.15 -10.87 1.01
C ALA A 380 10.58 -11.32 1.31
N ARG A 381 11.57 -10.47 1.04
CA ARG A 381 13.00 -10.80 1.25
C ARG A 381 13.35 -11.05 2.71
N GLU A 382 12.68 -10.36 3.64
CA GLU A 382 12.93 -10.47 5.08
C GLU A 382 12.07 -11.57 5.75
N SER A 383 11.34 -12.39 5.00
CA SER A 383 10.46 -13.44 5.51
C SER A 383 11.05 -14.84 5.34
N ASP A 384 10.73 -15.76 6.26
CA ASP A 384 11.07 -17.19 6.20
C ASP A 384 10.03 -17.99 5.36
N GLY A 385 8.95 -17.35 4.96
CA GLY A 385 7.94 -17.89 4.06
C GLY A 385 7.05 -16.77 3.52
N VAL A 386 6.59 -16.89 2.29
CA VAL A 386 5.80 -15.84 1.61
C VAL A 386 4.62 -16.45 0.86
N ILE A 387 3.47 -15.78 0.92
CA ILE A 387 2.36 -15.98 -0.01
C ILE A 387 2.16 -14.67 -0.76
N TYR A 388 2.27 -14.73 -2.10
CA TYR A 388 1.90 -13.60 -2.96
C TYR A 388 0.40 -13.65 -3.26
N THR A 389 -0.26 -12.50 -3.07
CA THR A 389 -1.72 -12.37 -3.25
C THR A 389 -2.14 -12.40 -4.73
N LYS A 390 -1.20 -12.23 -5.65
CA LYS A 390 -1.43 -12.23 -7.12
C LYS A 390 -2.59 -11.34 -7.56
N ALA A 391 -2.82 -10.23 -6.80
CA ALA A 391 -3.90 -9.30 -7.06
C ALA A 391 -3.61 -8.35 -8.24
N ASN A 392 -2.47 -8.51 -8.90
CA ASN A 392 -1.96 -7.55 -9.89
C ASN A 392 -1.86 -6.14 -9.32
N LYS A 393 -1.62 -5.13 -10.18
CA LYS A 393 -1.54 -3.75 -9.74
C LYS A 393 -2.89 -3.25 -9.21
N GLU A 394 -2.89 -2.59 -8.06
CA GLU A 394 -4.03 -1.88 -7.47
C GLU A 394 -3.69 -0.39 -7.45
N VAL A 395 -4.49 0.43 -8.17
CA VAL A 395 -4.23 1.85 -8.44
C VAL A 395 -5.01 2.75 -7.50
N ALA A 396 -6.30 2.42 -7.23
CA ALA A 396 -7.10 3.17 -6.28
C ALA A 396 -6.42 3.20 -4.91
N VAL A 397 -6.37 4.35 -4.26
CA VAL A 397 -5.69 4.53 -2.96
C VAL A 397 -6.35 3.63 -1.91
N ALA A 398 -7.67 3.63 -1.84
CA ALA A 398 -8.42 2.73 -0.96
C ALA A 398 -8.30 1.28 -1.46
N SER A 399 -7.72 0.41 -0.63
CA SER A 399 -7.49 -1.00 -0.99
C SER A 399 -8.81 -1.79 -1.04
N THR A 400 -9.00 -2.57 -2.11
CA THR A 400 -10.19 -3.41 -2.33
C THR A 400 -9.81 -4.85 -2.66
N LYS A 401 -9.31 -5.11 -3.87
CA LYS A 401 -8.94 -6.45 -4.32
C LYS A 401 -7.75 -7.02 -3.56
N SER A 402 -6.81 -6.17 -3.15
CA SER A 402 -5.65 -6.61 -2.34
C SER A 402 -6.09 -7.08 -0.96
N PHE A 403 -7.10 -6.46 -0.35
CA PHE A 403 -7.70 -6.95 0.89
C PHE A 403 -8.25 -8.37 0.74
N ILE A 404 -9.03 -8.63 -0.32
CA ILE A 404 -9.56 -9.98 -0.59
C ILE A 404 -8.41 -10.98 -0.79
N GLY A 405 -7.38 -10.62 -1.56
CA GLY A 405 -6.19 -11.45 -1.74
C GLY A 405 -5.46 -11.73 -0.41
N GLN A 406 -5.37 -10.75 0.49
CA GLN A 406 -4.80 -10.92 1.83
C GLN A 406 -5.64 -11.88 2.69
N VAL A 407 -6.97 -11.73 2.72
CA VAL A 407 -7.86 -12.62 3.48
C VAL A 407 -7.77 -14.06 2.96
N VAL A 408 -7.76 -14.26 1.63
CA VAL A 408 -7.57 -15.58 1.01
C VAL A 408 -6.21 -16.18 1.36
N SER A 409 -5.12 -15.39 1.28
CA SER A 409 -3.76 -15.83 1.62
C SER A 409 -3.62 -16.21 3.10
N LEU A 410 -4.19 -15.41 3.98
CA LEU A 410 -4.22 -15.69 5.42
C LEU A 410 -5.09 -16.92 5.74
N THR A 411 -6.14 -17.16 4.98
CA THR A 411 -6.95 -18.39 5.07
C THR A 411 -6.13 -19.63 4.68
N LEU A 412 -5.33 -19.55 3.61
CA LEU A 412 -4.39 -20.61 3.23
C LEU A 412 -3.37 -20.90 4.34
N LEU A 413 -2.82 -19.84 4.97
CA LEU A 413 -1.90 -19.99 6.10
C LEU A 413 -2.60 -20.69 7.30
N ALA A 414 -3.84 -20.32 7.60
CA ALA A 414 -4.62 -20.97 8.66
C ALA A 414 -4.87 -22.48 8.37
N LEU A 415 -5.13 -22.84 7.11
CA LEU A 415 -5.23 -24.23 6.68
C LEU A 415 -3.89 -24.98 6.81
N LEU A 416 -2.78 -24.35 6.38
CA LEU A 416 -1.43 -24.90 6.52
C LEU A 416 -1.09 -25.19 8.00
N LEU A 417 -1.30 -24.21 8.87
CA LEU A 417 -1.05 -24.36 10.32
C LEU A 417 -1.95 -25.43 10.94
N GLY A 418 -3.26 -25.44 10.57
CA GLY A 418 -4.21 -26.46 11.04
C GLY A 418 -3.81 -27.88 10.64
N ARG A 419 -3.27 -28.05 9.41
CA ARG A 419 -2.70 -29.31 8.93
C ARG A 419 -1.41 -29.69 9.70
N SER A 420 -0.48 -28.74 9.85
CA SER A 420 0.78 -28.99 10.56
C SER A 420 0.55 -29.39 12.00
N LYS A 421 -0.42 -28.78 12.68
CA LYS A 421 -0.82 -29.12 14.06
C LYS A 421 -1.67 -30.39 14.17
N GLY A 422 -2.02 -31.03 13.06
CA GLY A 422 -2.89 -32.21 13.06
C GLY A 422 -4.32 -31.94 13.54
N LYS A 423 -4.76 -30.68 13.51
CA LYS A 423 -6.12 -30.27 13.91
C LYS A 423 -7.11 -30.34 12.76
N LEU A 424 -6.64 -30.28 11.52
CA LEU A 424 -7.43 -30.53 10.32
C LEU A 424 -6.99 -31.84 9.65
N THR A 425 -7.98 -32.66 9.30
CA THR A 425 -7.76 -33.82 8.44
C THR A 425 -7.60 -33.36 6.98
N LEU A 426 -7.06 -34.22 6.12
CA LEU A 426 -6.93 -33.94 4.70
C LEU A 426 -8.30 -33.62 4.04
N ASN A 427 -9.32 -34.41 4.36
CA ASN A 427 -10.66 -34.20 3.79
C ASN A 427 -11.28 -32.87 4.23
N GLN A 428 -11.10 -32.47 5.49
CA GLN A 428 -11.54 -31.15 5.97
C GLN A 428 -10.80 -30.02 5.26
N THR A 429 -9.48 -30.15 5.07
CA THR A 429 -8.67 -29.14 4.36
C THR A 429 -9.13 -28.97 2.93
N ARG A 430 -9.39 -30.08 2.21
CA ARG A 430 -9.90 -30.03 0.83
C ARG A 430 -11.27 -29.38 0.76
N MET A 431 -12.19 -29.78 1.63
CA MET A 431 -13.52 -29.21 1.69
C MET A 431 -13.46 -27.69 1.92
N LEU A 432 -12.68 -27.25 2.91
CA LEU A 432 -12.51 -25.83 3.20
C LEU A 432 -11.83 -25.06 2.05
N PHE A 433 -10.86 -25.69 1.37
CA PHE A 433 -10.22 -25.09 0.20
C PHE A 433 -11.19 -24.94 -0.98
N THR A 434 -12.04 -25.95 -1.23
CA THR A 434 -13.06 -25.86 -2.27
C THR A 434 -14.08 -24.77 -1.96
N GLU A 435 -14.62 -24.74 -0.74
CA GLU A 435 -15.56 -23.69 -0.33
C GLU A 435 -14.94 -22.28 -0.34
N LEU A 436 -13.62 -22.16 -0.09
CA LEU A 436 -12.90 -20.91 -0.26
C LEU A 436 -12.83 -20.52 -1.74
N ALA A 437 -12.59 -21.47 -2.64
CA ALA A 437 -12.57 -21.20 -4.07
C ALA A 437 -13.95 -20.79 -4.62
N ASP A 438 -15.03 -21.37 -4.09
CA ASP A 438 -16.41 -21.05 -4.47
C ASP A 438 -16.76 -19.57 -4.17
N THR A 439 -16.02 -18.90 -3.27
CA THR A 439 -16.26 -17.47 -2.99
C THR A 439 -16.05 -16.59 -4.21
N ALA A 440 -15.25 -17.02 -5.19
CA ALA A 440 -15.06 -16.27 -6.44
C ALA A 440 -16.37 -16.18 -7.23
N ASP A 441 -17.09 -17.29 -7.37
CA ASP A 441 -18.37 -17.36 -8.09
C ASP A 441 -19.44 -16.58 -7.32
N GLN A 442 -19.42 -16.65 -5.98
CA GLN A 442 -20.34 -15.90 -5.12
C GLN A 442 -20.10 -14.38 -5.23
N ILE A 443 -18.86 -13.93 -5.37
CA ILE A 443 -18.57 -12.51 -5.64
C ILE A 443 -19.10 -12.11 -7.03
N GLU A 444 -18.92 -12.94 -8.06
CA GLU A 444 -19.50 -12.67 -9.39
C GLU A 444 -21.02 -12.53 -9.34
N GLU A 445 -21.70 -13.36 -8.56
CA GLU A 445 -23.15 -13.27 -8.36
C GLU A 445 -23.55 -11.93 -7.70
N ILE A 446 -22.84 -11.48 -6.66
CA ILE A 446 -23.08 -10.17 -6.02
C ILE A 446 -22.90 -9.01 -7.02
N LEU A 447 -21.91 -9.12 -7.92
CA LEU A 447 -21.58 -8.07 -8.90
C LEU A 447 -22.54 -8.01 -10.09
N GLN A 448 -23.42 -9.00 -10.28
CA GLN A 448 -24.44 -9.00 -11.35
C GLN A 448 -25.55 -7.97 -11.12
N ASP A 449 -25.91 -7.71 -9.87
CA ASP A 449 -26.91 -6.70 -9.51
C ASP A 449 -26.50 -5.93 -8.26
N THR A 450 -26.07 -4.69 -8.46
CA THR A 450 -25.64 -3.77 -7.40
C THR A 450 -26.71 -2.75 -7.02
N SER A 451 -27.91 -2.82 -7.59
CA SER A 451 -28.96 -1.82 -7.43
C SER A 451 -29.34 -1.57 -5.96
N ALA A 452 -29.51 -2.63 -5.18
CA ALA A 452 -29.79 -2.50 -3.75
C ALA A 452 -28.64 -1.83 -2.97
N ILE A 453 -27.40 -1.97 -3.43
CA ILE A 453 -26.23 -1.32 -2.81
C ILE A 453 -26.23 0.17 -3.14
N GLU A 454 -26.49 0.53 -4.40
CA GLU A 454 -26.57 1.91 -4.85
C GLU A 454 -27.74 2.65 -4.19
N ASP A 455 -28.90 2.02 -4.06
CA ASP A 455 -30.07 2.56 -3.38
C ASP A 455 -29.78 2.85 -1.90
N ALA A 456 -28.93 2.07 -1.24
CA ALA A 456 -28.56 2.29 0.15
C ALA A 456 -27.77 3.60 0.36
N ALA A 457 -27.15 4.18 -0.66
CA ALA A 457 -26.33 5.38 -0.53
C ALA A 457 -27.15 6.59 -0.05
N HIS A 458 -28.45 6.69 -0.34
CA HIS A 458 -29.29 7.81 0.05
C HIS A 458 -29.51 7.89 1.58
N PHE A 459 -29.31 6.80 2.34
CA PHE A 459 -29.37 6.86 3.81
C PHE A 459 -28.28 7.76 4.42
N PHE A 460 -27.27 8.08 3.63
CA PHE A 460 -26.14 8.94 4.03
C PHE A 460 -26.32 10.41 3.63
N ASP A 461 -27.44 10.77 2.98
CA ASP A 461 -27.68 12.14 2.52
C ASP A 461 -27.69 13.12 3.72
N GLY A 462 -26.79 14.13 3.67
CA GLY A 462 -26.61 15.11 4.73
C GLY A 462 -25.99 14.58 6.02
N ARG A 463 -25.67 13.29 6.13
CA ARG A 463 -25.05 12.68 7.31
C ARG A 463 -23.54 12.85 7.30
N GLN A 464 -22.98 13.07 8.50
CA GLN A 464 -21.53 13.21 8.71
C GLN A 464 -20.94 12.08 9.56
N SER A 465 -21.80 11.19 10.09
CA SER A 465 -21.38 10.07 10.93
C SER A 465 -22.27 8.85 10.69
N THR A 466 -21.69 7.68 10.88
CA THR A 466 -22.36 6.37 10.78
C THR A 466 -21.64 5.33 11.64
N LEU A 467 -22.36 4.29 12.03
CA LEU A 467 -21.78 3.15 12.73
C LEU A 467 -21.89 1.89 11.88
N TYR A 468 -20.86 1.06 11.94
CA TYR A 468 -20.82 -0.27 11.37
C TYR A 468 -20.85 -1.28 12.52
N ILE A 469 -21.77 -2.23 12.51
CA ILE A 469 -21.89 -3.18 13.63
C ILE A 469 -22.03 -4.63 13.17
N GLY A 470 -21.40 -5.52 13.90
CA GLY A 470 -21.42 -6.94 13.65
C GLY A 470 -21.00 -7.73 14.88
N ARG A 471 -20.93 -9.05 14.77
CA ARG A 471 -20.41 -9.94 15.82
C ARG A 471 -19.44 -10.96 15.22
N GLY A 472 -18.39 -11.29 15.99
CA GLY A 472 -17.38 -12.25 15.54
C GLY A 472 -16.73 -11.81 14.22
N LEU A 473 -16.77 -12.64 13.19
CA LEU A 473 -16.25 -12.29 11.86
C LEU A 473 -16.99 -11.12 11.21
N GLY A 474 -18.27 -10.93 11.53
CA GLY A 474 -19.05 -9.77 11.07
C GLY A 474 -18.51 -8.45 11.64
N GLU A 475 -18.06 -8.42 12.89
CA GLU A 475 -17.38 -7.25 13.48
C GLU A 475 -16.08 -6.94 12.73
N ALA A 476 -15.22 -7.96 12.53
CA ALA A 476 -13.96 -7.79 11.80
C ALA A 476 -14.18 -7.24 10.38
N THR A 477 -15.25 -7.67 9.71
CA THR A 477 -15.66 -7.19 8.38
C THR A 477 -16.16 -5.74 8.43
N CYS A 478 -16.87 -5.35 9.48
CA CYS A 478 -17.34 -3.99 9.70
C CYS A 478 -16.20 -2.98 9.84
N TYR A 479 -15.07 -3.34 10.46
CA TYR A 479 -13.90 -2.46 10.52
C TYR A 479 -13.42 -2.06 9.12
N GLU A 480 -13.37 -3.02 8.19
CA GLU A 480 -12.96 -2.73 6.81
C GLU A 480 -13.99 -1.88 6.07
N GLY A 481 -15.28 -2.17 6.20
CA GLY A 481 -16.34 -1.36 5.60
C GLY A 481 -16.34 0.08 6.10
N ALA A 482 -16.18 0.29 7.40
CA ALA A 482 -16.09 1.61 8.01
C ALA A 482 -14.84 2.37 7.53
N LEU A 483 -13.70 1.68 7.39
CA LEU A 483 -12.49 2.27 6.85
C LEU A 483 -12.69 2.74 5.41
N LYS A 484 -13.25 1.90 4.53
CA LYS A 484 -13.51 2.27 3.12
C LYS A 484 -14.42 3.50 3.03
N LEU A 485 -15.50 3.53 3.81
CA LEU A 485 -16.40 4.68 3.77
C LEU A 485 -15.70 5.98 4.21
N LYS A 486 -14.96 5.97 5.33
CA LYS A 486 -14.28 7.18 5.82
C LYS A 486 -13.19 7.66 4.88
N GLU A 487 -12.45 6.76 4.24
CA GLU A 487 -11.34 7.09 3.34
C GLU A 487 -11.80 7.90 2.13
N ILE A 488 -12.91 7.49 1.49
CA ILE A 488 -13.30 8.04 0.19
C ILE A 488 -14.49 9.00 0.26
N SER A 489 -15.37 8.91 1.29
CA SER A 489 -16.53 9.79 1.42
C SER A 489 -16.35 10.90 2.46
N TYR A 490 -15.34 10.79 3.33
CA TYR A 490 -15.05 11.68 4.46
C TYR A 490 -16.15 11.72 5.54
N ILE A 491 -17.06 10.73 5.54
CA ILE A 491 -18.02 10.51 6.62
C ILE A 491 -17.27 9.83 7.78
N HIS A 492 -17.45 10.34 9.00
CA HIS A 492 -16.91 9.68 10.19
C HIS A 492 -17.61 8.34 10.39
N ALA A 493 -16.95 7.25 10.04
CA ALA A 493 -17.45 5.88 10.15
C ALA A 493 -16.65 5.10 11.18
N GLU A 494 -17.31 4.48 12.15
CA GLU A 494 -16.69 3.62 13.15
C GLU A 494 -17.36 2.26 13.18
N ALA A 495 -16.56 1.22 13.50
CA ALA A 495 -17.07 -0.13 13.67
C ALA A 495 -17.02 -0.56 15.14
N TYR A 496 -18.05 -1.28 15.57
CA TYR A 496 -18.17 -1.83 16.91
C TYR A 496 -18.70 -3.26 16.90
N ALA A 497 -18.26 -4.05 17.87
CA ALA A 497 -19.01 -5.25 18.24
C ALA A 497 -20.45 -4.85 18.57
N ALA A 498 -21.45 -5.47 17.95
CA ALA A 498 -22.85 -5.07 18.14
C ALA A 498 -23.29 -5.10 19.63
N GLY A 499 -22.67 -5.96 20.44
CA GLY A 499 -22.89 -6.02 21.87
C GLY A 499 -22.39 -4.79 22.65
N GLU A 500 -21.35 -4.12 22.14
CA GLU A 500 -20.73 -2.95 22.77
C GLU A 500 -21.56 -1.67 22.57
N MET A 501 -22.56 -1.68 21.69
CA MET A 501 -23.43 -0.51 21.47
C MET A 501 -23.99 0.05 22.78
N LYS A 502 -24.33 -0.82 23.73
CA LYS A 502 -24.91 -0.43 25.05
C LYS A 502 -23.91 0.25 25.98
N HIS A 503 -22.61 0.13 25.70
CA HIS A 503 -21.55 0.61 26.59
C HIS A 503 -20.97 1.96 26.17
N GLY A 504 -21.74 2.74 25.40
CA GLY A 504 -21.36 4.10 24.98
C GLY A 504 -21.90 4.50 23.61
N PRO A 505 -21.56 3.76 22.53
CA PRO A 505 -21.87 4.20 21.16
C PRO A 505 -23.36 4.47 20.88
N ILE A 506 -24.27 3.79 21.56
CA ILE A 506 -25.71 3.99 21.44
C ILE A 506 -26.15 5.45 21.76
N ALA A 507 -25.35 6.20 22.50
CA ALA A 507 -25.58 7.61 22.79
C ALA A 507 -25.48 8.52 21.56
N LEU A 508 -24.85 8.06 20.49
CA LEU A 508 -24.71 8.79 19.23
C LEU A 508 -25.95 8.70 18.34
N LEU A 509 -26.90 7.80 18.66
CA LEU A 509 -28.05 7.54 17.81
C LEU A 509 -29.09 8.67 17.95
N ASP A 510 -29.50 9.18 16.80
CA ASP A 510 -30.63 10.13 16.64
C ASP A 510 -31.59 9.61 15.55
N GLU A 511 -32.65 10.36 15.30
CA GLU A 511 -33.64 10.04 14.28
C GLU A 511 -32.99 10.02 12.89
N GLY A 512 -33.06 8.88 12.22
CA GLY A 512 -32.48 8.66 10.89
C GLY A 512 -30.98 8.41 10.89
N PHE A 513 -30.31 8.18 12.04
CA PHE A 513 -28.89 7.85 12.09
C PHE A 513 -28.59 6.54 11.34
N PRO A 514 -27.72 6.53 10.31
CA PRO A 514 -27.45 5.33 9.54
C PRO A 514 -26.57 4.34 10.31
N ILE A 515 -26.98 3.08 10.32
CA ILE A 515 -26.18 1.95 10.80
C ILE A 515 -26.06 0.93 9.69
N VAL A 516 -24.83 0.54 9.36
CA VAL A 516 -24.54 -0.58 8.48
C VAL A 516 -24.24 -1.82 9.33
N ALA A 517 -24.95 -2.89 9.09
CA ALA A 517 -24.83 -4.11 9.89
C ALA A 517 -24.44 -5.33 9.03
N VAL A 518 -23.45 -6.10 9.48
CA VAL A 518 -23.19 -7.43 8.94
C VAL A 518 -23.97 -8.43 9.79
N ALA A 519 -25.11 -8.85 9.26
CA ALA A 519 -26.12 -9.71 9.92
C ALA A 519 -26.38 -10.98 9.09
N THR A 520 -25.33 -11.70 8.74
CA THR A 520 -25.40 -12.94 7.99
C THR A 520 -25.71 -14.14 8.89
N GLN A 521 -26.19 -15.23 8.30
CA GLN A 521 -26.48 -16.49 9.02
C GLN A 521 -25.21 -17.04 9.69
N SER A 522 -25.17 -16.99 11.02
CA SER A 522 -24.04 -17.41 11.85
C SER A 522 -24.52 -17.80 13.26
N ALA A 523 -23.63 -18.31 14.09
CA ALA A 523 -23.93 -18.62 15.49
C ALA A 523 -24.31 -17.37 16.31
N THR A 524 -23.98 -16.17 15.84
CA THR A 524 -24.25 -14.91 16.51
C THR A 524 -25.41 -14.11 15.90
N TYR A 525 -26.09 -14.64 14.87
CA TYR A 525 -27.13 -13.97 14.12
C TYR A 525 -28.25 -13.38 15.00
N ASP A 526 -28.89 -14.22 15.83
CA ASP A 526 -30.00 -13.77 16.70
C ASP A 526 -29.58 -12.64 17.65
N LYS A 527 -28.34 -12.68 18.13
CA LYS A 527 -27.79 -11.63 18.99
C LYS A 527 -27.53 -10.33 18.23
N THR A 528 -27.10 -10.44 16.98
CA THR A 528 -26.93 -9.29 16.10
C THR A 528 -28.28 -8.64 15.83
N VAL A 529 -29.29 -9.43 15.43
CA VAL A 529 -30.66 -8.93 15.19
C VAL A 529 -31.23 -8.21 16.42
N SER A 530 -31.08 -8.79 17.61
CA SER A 530 -31.53 -8.14 18.85
C SER A 530 -30.85 -6.78 19.11
N ASN A 531 -29.54 -6.65 18.77
CA ASN A 531 -28.85 -5.36 18.89
C ASN A 531 -29.31 -4.33 17.82
N LEU A 532 -29.73 -4.80 16.65
CA LEU A 532 -30.33 -3.95 15.61
C LEU A 532 -31.70 -3.42 16.07
N GLU A 533 -32.54 -4.27 16.66
CA GLU A 533 -33.84 -3.87 17.25
C GLU A 533 -33.65 -2.77 18.30
N GLU A 534 -32.67 -2.92 19.17
CA GLU A 534 -32.33 -1.89 20.18
C GLU A 534 -31.91 -0.58 19.55
N SER A 535 -31.08 -0.62 18.50
CA SER A 535 -30.63 0.57 17.77
C SER A 535 -31.80 1.24 17.04
N LYS A 536 -32.66 0.44 16.39
CA LYS A 536 -33.86 0.91 15.69
C LYS A 536 -34.85 1.60 16.65
N SER A 537 -35.00 1.09 17.87
CA SER A 537 -35.87 1.69 18.88
C SER A 537 -35.43 3.11 19.30
N ARG A 538 -34.26 3.57 18.91
CA ARG A 538 -33.68 4.89 19.14
C ARG A 538 -33.61 5.75 17.87
N GLY A 539 -34.36 5.36 16.83
CA GLY A 539 -34.51 6.16 15.62
C GLY A 539 -33.45 5.84 14.54
N ALA A 540 -32.52 4.91 14.77
CA ALA A 540 -31.52 4.55 13.77
C ALA A 540 -32.16 3.91 12.52
N LYS A 541 -31.56 4.14 11.36
CA LYS A 541 -31.86 3.52 10.08
C LYS A 541 -30.88 2.38 9.81
N ILE A 542 -31.39 1.19 9.64
CA ILE A 542 -30.60 -0.04 9.55
C ILE A 542 -30.44 -0.47 8.09
N ILE A 543 -29.21 -0.51 7.60
CA ILE A 543 -28.81 -1.13 6.34
C ILE A 543 -28.14 -2.47 6.69
N ALA A 544 -28.74 -3.59 6.32
CA ALA A 544 -28.24 -4.90 6.69
C ALA A 544 -27.65 -5.64 5.50
N ILE A 545 -26.39 -6.10 5.62
CA ILE A 545 -25.83 -7.15 4.77
C ILE A 545 -26.27 -8.47 5.34
N ALA A 546 -27.10 -9.22 4.61
CA ALA A 546 -27.75 -10.43 5.10
C ALA A 546 -27.59 -11.60 4.12
N THR A 547 -27.77 -12.81 4.61
CA THR A 547 -27.74 -14.01 3.75
C THR A 547 -29.02 -14.10 2.92
N GLU A 548 -28.89 -14.44 1.64
CA GLU A 548 -30.02 -14.64 0.74
C GLU A 548 -31.08 -15.57 1.33
N GLY A 549 -32.36 -15.19 1.17
CA GLY A 549 -33.52 -15.91 1.73
C GLY A 549 -33.82 -15.61 3.20
N ASP A 550 -33.09 -14.72 3.85
CA ASP A 550 -33.40 -14.25 5.21
C ASP A 550 -34.53 -13.22 5.18
N GLU A 551 -35.76 -13.68 5.40
CA GLU A 551 -36.95 -12.82 5.52
C GLU A 551 -37.11 -12.21 6.94
N ALA A 552 -36.43 -12.77 7.94
CA ALA A 552 -36.54 -12.29 9.31
C ALA A 552 -35.87 -10.91 9.49
N ILE A 553 -34.75 -10.69 8.82
CA ILE A 553 -34.00 -9.42 8.88
C ILE A 553 -34.83 -8.23 8.38
N LYS A 554 -35.75 -8.42 7.42
CA LYS A 554 -36.65 -7.37 6.91
C LYS A 554 -37.55 -6.74 7.97
N LYS A 555 -37.76 -7.42 9.09
CA LYS A 555 -38.56 -6.87 10.20
C LYS A 555 -37.81 -5.78 10.96
N VAL A 556 -36.49 -5.83 10.90
CA VAL A 556 -35.61 -4.94 11.67
C VAL A 556 -34.88 -3.94 10.75
N ALA A 557 -34.36 -4.39 9.62
CA ALA A 557 -33.67 -3.54 8.67
C ALA A 557 -34.65 -2.62 7.91
N ASP A 558 -34.21 -1.39 7.63
CA ASP A 558 -34.89 -0.46 6.73
C ASP A 558 -34.50 -0.72 5.28
N HIS A 559 -33.29 -1.25 5.07
CA HIS A 559 -32.78 -1.68 3.78
C HIS A 559 -31.96 -2.96 3.94
N VAL A 560 -32.08 -3.90 2.97
CA VAL A 560 -31.37 -5.18 3.02
C VAL A 560 -30.60 -5.41 1.72
N ILE A 561 -29.33 -5.68 1.86
CA ILE A 561 -28.43 -6.10 0.79
C ILE A 561 -28.14 -7.58 1.01
N TYR A 562 -28.59 -8.42 0.08
CA TYR A 562 -28.38 -9.86 0.17
C TYR A 562 -27.06 -10.30 -0.44
N ILE A 563 -26.43 -11.27 0.22
CA ILE A 563 -25.26 -11.99 -0.31
C ILE A 563 -25.58 -13.49 -0.37
N PRO A 564 -24.97 -14.24 -1.28
CA PRO A 564 -25.14 -15.68 -1.37
C PRO A 564 -24.79 -16.37 -0.05
N LYS A 565 -25.39 -17.54 0.18
CA LYS A 565 -25.10 -18.34 1.36
C LYS A 565 -23.68 -18.88 1.31
N VAL A 566 -22.88 -18.55 2.30
CA VAL A 566 -21.48 -18.93 2.45
C VAL A 566 -21.20 -19.44 3.87
N ARG A 567 -20.17 -20.28 4.03
CA ARG A 567 -19.70 -20.64 5.38
C ARG A 567 -19.27 -19.38 6.13
N ASP A 568 -19.61 -19.26 7.41
CA ASP A 568 -19.28 -18.12 8.26
C ASP A 568 -17.78 -17.73 8.18
N ALA A 569 -16.88 -18.73 8.13
CA ALA A 569 -15.43 -18.52 7.99
C ALA A 569 -15.02 -17.74 6.70
N PHE A 570 -15.79 -17.80 5.65
CA PHE A 570 -15.53 -17.16 4.35
C PHE A 570 -16.44 -15.96 4.08
N MET A 571 -17.44 -15.75 4.94
CA MET A 571 -18.36 -14.61 4.84
C MET A 571 -17.64 -13.25 4.74
N PRO A 572 -16.51 -12.99 5.43
CA PRO A 572 -15.81 -11.72 5.25
C PRO A 572 -15.39 -11.42 3.81
N ILE A 573 -15.08 -12.45 2.99
CA ILE A 573 -14.71 -12.30 1.58
C ILE A 573 -15.90 -11.78 0.78
N THR A 574 -17.07 -12.38 0.93
CA THR A 574 -18.27 -12.01 0.16
C THR A 574 -18.94 -10.74 0.71
N ALA A 575 -19.00 -10.57 2.03
CA ALA A 575 -19.66 -9.41 2.66
C ALA A 575 -18.84 -8.10 2.48
N SER A 576 -17.55 -8.17 2.25
CA SER A 576 -16.73 -6.97 2.00
C SER A 576 -17.06 -6.31 0.66
N VAL A 577 -17.50 -7.08 -0.34
CA VAL A 577 -17.82 -6.56 -1.68
C VAL A 577 -18.95 -5.51 -1.63
N PRO A 578 -20.13 -5.79 -1.07
CA PRO A 578 -21.18 -4.79 -0.95
C PRO A 578 -20.80 -3.62 -0.05
N LEU A 579 -19.93 -3.82 0.97
CA LEU A 579 -19.46 -2.73 1.81
C LEU A 579 -18.53 -1.77 1.03
N GLN A 580 -17.67 -2.30 0.17
CA GLN A 580 -16.81 -1.50 -0.72
C GLN A 580 -17.64 -0.74 -1.76
N LEU A 581 -18.61 -1.39 -2.39
CA LEU A 581 -19.52 -0.78 -3.35
C LEU A 581 -20.38 0.31 -2.70
N LEU A 582 -20.88 0.09 -1.49
CA LEU A 582 -21.64 1.10 -0.72
C LEU A 582 -20.78 2.33 -0.42
N ALA A 583 -19.54 2.11 0.04
CA ALA A 583 -18.60 3.21 0.29
C ALA A 583 -18.38 4.04 -0.98
N ARG A 584 -18.17 3.38 -2.12
CA ARG A 584 -18.02 4.03 -3.43
C ARG A 584 -19.29 4.79 -3.85
N ALA A 585 -20.47 4.17 -3.73
CA ALA A 585 -21.73 4.81 -4.12
C ALA A 585 -21.98 6.09 -3.31
N VAL A 586 -21.73 6.05 -1.99
CA VAL A 586 -21.81 7.22 -1.12
C VAL A 586 -20.80 8.30 -1.51
N ALA A 587 -19.55 7.92 -1.81
CA ALA A 587 -18.51 8.87 -2.22
C ALA A 587 -18.86 9.56 -3.55
N VAL A 588 -19.32 8.80 -4.54
CA VAL A 588 -19.78 9.32 -5.84
C VAL A 588 -20.97 10.28 -5.66
N ALA A 589 -21.98 9.91 -4.86
CA ALA A 589 -23.12 10.77 -4.57
C ALA A 589 -22.71 12.10 -3.89
N ARG A 590 -21.62 12.09 -3.14
CA ARG A 590 -21.04 13.29 -2.49
C ARG A 590 -20.10 14.08 -3.40
N GLY A 591 -19.82 13.61 -4.63
CA GLY A 591 -18.89 14.26 -5.57
C GLY A 591 -17.42 14.13 -5.15
N CYS A 592 -17.06 13.09 -4.37
CA CYS A 592 -15.70 12.82 -3.95
C CYS A 592 -14.91 12.06 -5.02
N ASP A 593 -13.60 12.26 -5.07
CA ASP A 593 -12.70 11.44 -5.88
C ASP A 593 -12.47 10.10 -5.16
N VAL A 594 -12.94 9.00 -5.75
CA VAL A 594 -12.86 7.66 -5.14
C VAL A 594 -11.51 7.00 -5.33
N ASP A 595 -10.76 7.37 -6.38
CA ASP A 595 -9.45 6.79 -6.68
C ASP A 595 -8.32 7.49 -5.90
N GLN A 596 -8.43 8.82 -5.75
CA GLN A 596 -7.42 9.66 -5.11
C GLN A 596 -8.05 10.55 -4.02
N PRO A 597 -8.50 9.96 -2.91
CA PRO A 597 -9.08 10.73 -1.82
C PRO A 597 -8.02 11.64 -1.16
N ARG A 598 -8.46 12.83 -0.71
CA ARG A 598 -7.56 13.80 -0.07
C ARG A 598 -6.84 13.21 1.14
N ASN A 599 -5.61 13.65 1.38
CA ASN A 599 -4.80 13.30 2.55
C ASN A 599 -4.48 11.81 2.69
N LEU A 600 -4.56 11.03 1.62
CA LEU A 600 -4.19 9.61 1.61
C LEU A 600 -3.24 9.30 0.46
N ALA A 601 -2.33 8.38 0.69
CA ALA A 601 -1.43 7.81 -0.30
C ALA A 601 -1.56 6.28 -0.33
N LYS A 602 -1.28 5.66 -1.48
CA LYS A 602 -1.44 4.20 -1.67
C LYS A 602 -0.55 3.38 -0.74
N SER A 603 0.66 3.84 -0.47
CA SER A 603 1.62 3.17 0.42
C SER A 603 2.30 4.18 1.33
N VAL A 604 2.63 3.78 2.55
CA VAL A 604 3.32 4.60 3.54
C VAL A 604 4.69 3.97 3.81
N THR A 605 5.76 4.63 3.34
CA THR A 605 7.16 4.16 3.44
C THR A 605 8.00 4.97 4.42
N VAL A 606 7.36 5.84 5.18
CA VAL A 606 7.97 6.65 6.24
C VAL A 606 7.19 6.42 7.54
N GLU A 607 7.90 6.48 8.66
CA GLU A 607 7.29 6.45 10.00
C GLU A 607 6.73 7.81 10.42
#